data_a50ee8eaf71694d4d942ce6a1acb7b6b
#
_entry.id   a50ee8eaf71694d4d942ce6a1acb7b6b
#
_cell.length_a   1.000
_cell.length_b   1.000
_cell.length_c   1.000
_cell.angle_alpha   90.00
_cell.angle_beta   90.00
_cell.angle_gamma   90.00
#
_symmetry.space_group_name_H-M   'P 1'
#
loop_
_entity.id
_entity.type
_entity.pdbx_description
1 polymer ?
#
loop_
_entity_poly.entity_id
_entity_poly.type
_entity_poly.pdbx_seq_one_letter_code
_entity_poly.pdbx_strand_id
1 'polypeptide(L)'
;MNDLIILNKPYGVICQFSAHEKHQCLKDFVEKPGFYPAGRLDTDSEGLLLLTNNGRLQAQIADPKFKQVKTYWAQVEGSPDEVKLDLLRRGVDLGDFVTRPAEVRVLEEGEADVLWPRVPPIRVRKSVPDFWVEIKISEGKNRQVRRMTAKAGFPCLRLVRVAIGRLNLFDLNLELGQWQFAPHRP
;
A
#
# COMPACT_ATOMS: atom_id res chain seq x y z
N MET A 1 -14.17 17.64 -8.01
CA MET A 1 -14.02 16.44 -8.86
C MET A 1 -14.65 15.28 -8.09
N ASN A 2 -15.79 14.76 -8.56
CA ASN A 2 -16.60 13.79 -7.79
C ASN A 2 -16.56 12.37 -8.40
N ASP A 3 -15.56 12.07 -9.22
CA ASP A 3 -15.37 10.78 -9.88
C ASP A 3 -14.26 9.91 -9.26
N LEU A 4 -13.62 10.40 -8.21
CA LEU A 4 -12.55 9.71 -7.50
C LEU A 4 -12.68 9.88 -5.99
N ILE A 5 -12.72 8.77 -5.28
CA ILE A 5 -12.72 8.68 -3.80
C ILE A 5 -11.36 8.17 -3.34
N ILE A 6 -10.90 8.71 -2.22
CA ILE A 6 -9.76 8.23 -1.45
C ILE A 6 -10.30 7.67 -0.14
N LEU A 7 -9.93 6.44 0.17
CA LEU A 7 -10.19 5.78 1.45
C LEU A 7 -8.87 5.48 2.14
N ASN A 8 -8.75 5.82 3.42
CA ASN A 8 -7.69 5.28 4.27
C ASN A 8 -8.12 3.89 4.78
N LYS A 9 -7.77 2.85 4.02
CA LYS A 9 -8.24 1.48 4.26
C LYS A 9 -7.59 0.87 5.50
N PRO A 10 -8.38 0.40 6.49
CA PRO A 10 -7.85 -0.33 7.63
C PRO A 10 -7.28 -1.70 7.26
N TYR A 11 -6.43 -2.23 8.16
CA TYR A 11 -6.04 -3.63 8.16
C TYR A 11 -7.26 -4.55 8.30
N GLY A 12 -7.23 -5.70 7.64
CA GLY A 12 -8.29 -6.71 7.74
C GLY A 12 -9.51 -6.45 6.85
N VAL A 13 -9.59 -5.31 6.16
CA VAL A 13 -10.70 -4.97 5.26
C VAL A 13 -10.45 -5.50 3.86
N ILE A 14 -11.39 -6.25 3.31
CA ILE A 14 -11.32 -6.78 1.94
C ILE A 14 -11.74 -5.71 0.93
N CYS A 15 -10.98 -5.59 -0.16
CA CYS A 15 -11.26 -4.71 -1.29
C CYS A 15 -12.40 -5.21 -2.18
N GLN A 16 -13.61 -5.33 -1.63
CA GLN A 16 -14.84 -5.65 -2.33
C GLN A 16 -16.05 -5.03 -1.62
N PHE A 17 -17.15 -4.85 -2.34
CA PHE A 17 -18.40 -4.34 -1.77
C PHE A 17 -19.36 -5.45 -1.32
N SER A 18 -19.20 -6.67 -1.81
CA SER A 18 -19.97 -7.82 -1.33
C SER A 18 -19.58 -8.20 0.09
N ALA A 19 -20.58 -8.56 0.89
CA ALA A 19 -20.35 -9.00 2.27
C ALA A 19 -19.42 -10.22 2.32
N HIS A 20 -18.66 -10.31 3.41
CA HIS A 20 -17.77 -11.42 3.69
C HIS A 20 -18.00 -11.91 5.12
N GLU A 21 -17.98 -13.24 5.34
CA GLU A 21 -18.31 -13.84 6.65
C GLU A 21 -17.33 -13.48 7.77
N LYS A 22 -16.06 -13.27 7.43
CA LYS A 22 -14.96 -13.12 8.41
C LYS A 22 -14.33 -11.73 8.44
N HIS A 23 -14.61 -10.87 7.47
CA HIS A 23 -13.92 -9.61 7.30
C HIS A 23 -14.90 -8.49 6.95
N GLN A 24 -14.61 -7.30 7.44
CA GLN A 24 -15.23 -6.09 6.92
C GLN A 24 -14.87 -5.90 5.45
N CYS A 25 -15.72 -5.21 4.72
CA CYS A 25 -15.53 -4.94 3.31
C CYS A 25 -15.78 -3.45 3.00
N LEU A 26 -15.56 -3.02 1.78
CA LEU A 26 -15.61 -1.61 1.42
C LEU A 26 -16.97 -0.95 1.68
N LYS A 27 -18.07 -1.70 1.61
CA LYS A 27 -19.42 -1.15 1.90
C LYS A 27 -19.58 -0.68 3.35
N ASP A 28 -18.77 -1.21 4.28
CA ASP A 28 -18.82 -0.84 5.69
C ASP A 28 -18.17 0.53 5.95
N PHE A 29 -17.47 1.09 4.95
CA PHE A 29 -16.76 2.36 5.01
C PHE A 29 -17.25 3.37 3.97
N VAL A 30 -17.61 2.93 2.76
CA VAL A 30 -17.94 3.81 1.64
C VAL A 30 -19.35 3.52 1.13
N GLU A 31 -20.30 4.35 1.54
CA GLU A 31 -21.70 4.26 1.11
C GLU A 31 -21.94 5.08 -0.18
N LYS A 32 -21.21 4.77 -1.25
CA LYS A 32 -21.36 5.44 -2.56
C LYS A 32 -21.52 4.40 -3.67
N PRO A 33 -22.77 4.17 -4.12
CA PRO A 33 -23.02 3.27 -5.24
C PRO A 33 -22.28 3.68 -6.52
N GLY A 34 -21.85 2.69 -7.29
CA GLY A 34 -21.20 2.89 -8.57
C GLY A 34 -19.71 3.20 -8.52
N PHE A 35 -19.11 3.32 -7.33
CA PHE A 35 -17.66 3.44 -7.17
C PHE A 35 -17.01 2.06 -6.98
N TYR A 36 -15.90 1.83 -7.66
CA TYR A 36 -15.16 0.57 -7.62
C TYR A 36 -13.65 0.83 -7.40
N PRO A 37 -12.92 -0.10 -6.76
CA PRO A 37 -11.49 0.07 -6.55
C PRO A 37 -10.72 0.27 -7.86
N ALA A 38 -9.88 1.29 -7.88
CA ALA A 38 -8.91 1.53 -8.93
C ALA A 38 -7.53 1.00 -8.48
N GLY A 39 -7.29 -0.28 -8.77
CA GLY A 39 -6.22 -1.04 -8.16
C GLY A 39 -6.57 -1.52 -6.75
N ARG A 40 -6.26 -2.77 -6.47
CA ARG A 40 -6.59 -3.41 -5.19
C ARG A 40 -5.51 -3.14 -4.15
N LEU A 41 -5.89 -3.30 -2.90
CA LEU A 41 -5.01 -3.40 -1.75
C LEU A 41 -5.36 -4.68 -1.00
N ASP A 42 -4.37 -5.46 -0.63
CA ASP A 42 -4.60 -6.74 0.05
C ASP A 42 -5.31 -6.53 1.39
N THR A 43 -5.98 -7.57 1.88
CA THR A 43 -6.69 -7.54 3.16
C THR A 43 -5.75 -7.19 4.32
N ASP A 44 -4.52 -7.71 4.30
CA ASP A 44 -3.48 -7.48 5.29
C ASP A 44 -2.63 -6.22 5.03
N SER A 45 -3.01 -5.38 4.07
CA SER A 45 -2.36 -4.10 3.77
C SER A 45 -3.29 -2.94 4.08
N GLU A 46 -2.70 -1.80 4.43
CA GLU A 46 -3.40 -0.62 4.94
C GLU A 46 -3.15 0.61 4.05
N GLY A 47 -3.92 1.66 4.27
CA GLY A 47 -3.66 2.99 3.74
C GLY A 47 -4.44 3.32 2.48
N LEU A 48 -3.85 4.11 1.61
CA LEU A 48 -4.50 4.78 0.50
C LEU A 48 -5.07 3.80 -0.53
N LEU A 49 -6.39 3.77 -0.62
CA LEU A 49 -7.14 3.06 -1.65
C LEU A 49 -7.95 4.07 -2.46
N LEU A 50 -7.87 3.98 -3.78
CA LEU A 50 -8.67 4.79 -4.70
C LEU A 50 -9.88 4.01 -5.20
N LEU A 51 -11.04 4.67 -5.24
CA LEU A 51 -12.25 4.15 -5.87
C LEU A 51 -12.77 5.17 -6.88
N THR A 52 -13.29 4.69 -7.99
CA THR A 52 -13.82 5.58 -9.03
C THR A 52 -15.05 4.98 -9.71
N ASN A 53 -15.93 5.84 -10.20
CA ASN A 53 -17.04 5.51 -11.09
C ASN A 53 -16.67 5.70 -12.58
N ASN A 54 -15.42 6.06 -12.86
CA ASN A 54 -14.92 6.33 -14.21
C ASN A 54 -13.98 5.22 -14.66
N GLY A 55 -14.44 4.37 -15.59
CA GLY A 55 -13.66 3.21 -16.06
C GLY A 55 -12.34 3.56 -16.75
N ARG A 56 -12.24 4.73 -17.42
CA ARG A 56 -10.97 5.20 -17.99
C ARG A 56 -9.97 5.56 -16.89
N LEU A 57 -10.43 6.25 -15.86
CA LEU A 57 -9.60 6.61 -14.72
C LEU A 57 -9.17 5.36 -13.94
N GLN A 58 -10.07 4.40 -13.77
CA GLN A 58 -9.76 3.12 -13.16
C GLN A 58 -8.61 2.41 -13.89
N ALA A 59 -8.68 2.34 -15.22
CA ALA A 59 -7.61 1.75 -16.04
C ALA A 59 -6.29 2.53 -15.92
N GLN A 60 -6.33 3.86 -15.94
CA GLN A 60 -5.13 4.69 -15.78
C GLN A 60 -4.42 4.49 -14.45
N ILE A 61 -5.17 4.25 -13.38
CA ILE A 61 -4.61 4.03 -12.04
C ILE A 61 -4.11 2.59 -11.88
N ALA A 62 -4.87 1.61 -12.36
CA ALA A 62 -4.64 0.20 -12.11
C ALA A 62 -3.67 -0.46 -13.10
N ASP A 63 -3.71 -0.08 -14.37
CA ASP A 63 -2.94 -0.73 -15.43
C ASP A 63 -1.45 -0.33 -15.36
N PRO A 64 -0.53 -1.31 -15.24
CA PRO A 64 0.91 -1.08 -15.17
C PRO A 64 1.51 -0.31 -16.38
N LYS A 65 0.82 -0.29 -17.52
CA LYS A 65 1.28 0.46 -18.70
C LYS A 65 1.35 1.98 -18.49
N PHE A 66 0.51 2.51 -17.59
CA PHE A 66 0.52 3.95 -17.26
C PHE A 66 1.59 4.31 -16.22
N LYS A 67 2.32 3.32 -15.68
CA LYS A 67 3.45 3.49 -14.75
C LYS A 67 3.11 4.39 -13.55
N GLN A 68 1.86 4.34 -13.07
CA GLN A 68 1.45 5.11 -11.91
C GLN A 68 2.25 4.67 -10.69
N VAL A 69 3.08 5.57 -10.16
CA VAL A 69 3.93 5.28 -9.01
C VAL A 69 3.08 5.10 -7.76
N LYS A 70 3.39 4.05 -7.00
CA LYS A 70 2.77 3.74 -5.71
C LYS A 70 3.85 3.71 -4.65
N THR A 71 3.68 4.48 -3.59
CA THR A 71 4.62 4.56 -2.47
C THR A 71 4.09 3.75 -1.30
N TYR A 72 4.93 2.86 -0.80
CA TYR A 72 4.63 2.01 0.34
C TYR A 72 5.62 2.24 1.46
N TRP A 73 5.13 2.26 2.69
CA TRP A 73 5.94 2.11 3.89
C TRP A 73 5.76 0.69 4.40
N ALA A 74 6.87 -0.02 4.51
CA ALA A 74 6.90 -1.41 4.96
C ALA A 74 7.73 -1.51 6.25
N GLN A 75 7.11 -1.99 7.33
CA GLN A 75 7.83 -2.45 8.50
C GLN A 75 8.31 -3.87 8.23
N VAL A 76 9.59 -4.10 8.34
CA VAL A 76 10.23 -5.36 7.98
C VAL A 76 11.14 -5.87 9.10
N GLU A 77 11.26 -7.19 9.23
CA GLU A 77 12.20 -7.82 10.16
C GLU A 77 13.64 -7.68 9.68
N GLY A 78 14.55 -7.47 10.61
CA GLY A 78 15.99 -7.38 10.38
C GLY A 78 16.55 -6.00 10.69
N SER A 79 17.78 -5.77 10.26
CA SER A 79 18.46 -4.48 10.33
C SER A 79 18.79 -3.99 8.91
N PRO A 80 18.84 -2.67 8.68
CA PRO A 80 19.23 -2.13 7.38
C PRO A 80 20.56 -2.71 6.88
N ASP A 81 20.56 -3.16 5.63
CA ASP A 81 21.70 -3.75 4.94
C ASP A 81 21.70 -3.23 3.49
N GLU A 82 22.66 -2.41 3.14
CA GLU A 82 22.68 -1.74 1.84
C GLU A 82 22.81 -2.71 0.66
N VAL A 83 23.49 -3.84 0.82
CA VAL A 83 23.61 -4.87 -0.24
C VAL A 83 22.23 -5.45 -0.54
N LYS A 84 21.45 -5.74 0.49
CA LYS A 84 20.09 -6.27 0.36
C LYS A 84 19.10 -5.20 -0.13
N LEU A 85 19.22 -3.95 0.32
CA LEU A 85 18.41 -2.84 -0.17
C LEU A 85 18.68 -2.56 -1.66
N ASP A 86 19.90 -2.72 -2.10
CA ASP A 86 20.27 -2.59 -3.50
C ASP A 86 19.63 -3.66 -4.40
N LEU A 87 19.37 -4.86 -3.90
CA LEU A 87 18.59 -5.86 -4.63
C LEU A 87 17.18 -5.34 -4.94
N LEU A 88 16.54 -4.69 -3.96
CA LEU A 88 15.22 -4.08 -4.16
C LEU A 88 15.26 -2.95 -5.20
N ARG A 89 16.32 -2.13 -5.18
CA ARG A 89 16.48 -0.99 -6.10
C ARG A 89 16.70 -1.44 -7.55
N ARG A 90 17.47 -2.48 -7.77
CA ARG A 90 17.80 -3.00 -9.12
C ARG A 90 16.69 -3.82 -9.75
N GLY A 91 15.80 -4.36 -8.94
CA GLY A 91 14.78 -5.31 -9.34
C GLY A 91 15.07 -6.72 -8.85
N VAL A 92 14.03 -7.43 -8.50
CA VAL A 92 14.08 -8.74 -7.84
C VAL A 92 13.42 -9.79 -8.73
N ASP A 93 14.12 -10.92 -8.93
CA ASP A 93 13.53 -12.11 -9.54
C ASP A 93 12.64 -12.82 -8.49
N LEU A 94 11.33 -12.80 -8.73
CA LEU A 94 10.32 -13.45 -7.89
C LEU A 94 9.93 -14.84 -8.41
N GLY A 95 10.60 -15.32 -9.47
CA GLY A 95 10.39 -16.64 -10.07
C GLY A 95 9.36 -16.63 -11.19
N ASP A 96 8.21 -15.99 -10.99
CA ASP A 96 7.16 -15.82 -12.02
C ASP A 96 7.33 -14.52 -12.83
N PHE A 97 8.06 -13.54 -12.30
CA PHE A 97 8.46 -12.33 -13.02
C PHE A 97 9.65 -11.65 -12.31
N VAL A 98 10.37 -10.82 -13.05
CA VAL A 98 11.40 -9.93 -12.52
C VAL A 98 10.77 -8.55 -12.34
N THR A 99 10.89 -7.96 -11.14
CA THR A 99 10.34 -6.64 -10.88
C THR A 99 11.15 -5.55 -11.59
N ARG A 100 10.51 -4.44 -11.91
CA ARG A 100 11.22 -3.24 -12.35
C ARG A 100 12.07 -2.68 -11.20
N PRO A 101 13.09 -1.87 -11.51
CA PRO A 101 13.79 -1.08 -10.51
C PRO A 101 12.82 -0.27 -9.64
N ALA A 102 13.12 -0.19 -8.35
CA ALA A 102 12.33 0.55 -7.37
C ALA A 102 13.17 1.63 -6.70
N GLU A 103 12.54 2.74 -6.28
CA GLU A 103 13.16 3.66 -5.33
C GLU A 103 12.99 3.09 -3.92
N VAL A 104 14.09 2.99 -3.18
CA VAL A 104 14.07 2.41 -1.83
C VAL A 104 14.96 3.22 -0.90
N ARG A 105 14.39 3.64 0.24
CA ARG A 105 15.12 4.26 1.34
C ARG A 105 14.67 3.71 2.69
N VAL A 106 15.55 3.71 3.65
CA VAL A 106 15.19 3.48 5.05
C VAL A 106 14.53 4.75 5.59
N LEU A 107 13.46 4.62 6.36
CA LEU A 107 12.85 5.74 7.06
C LEU A 107 13.74 6.16 8.24
N GLU A 108 13.72 7.45 8.55
CA GLU A 108 14.39 7.96 9.75
C GLU A 108 13.66 7.49 11.03
N GLU A 109 14.36 7.53 12.14
CA GLU A 109 13.79 7.21 13.46
C GLU A 109 12.62 8.16 13.75
N GLY A 110 11.48 7.59 14.14
CA GLY A 110 10.25 8.34 14.41
C GLY A 110 9.45 8.78 13.18
N GLU A 111 9.99 8.65 11.96
CA GLU A 111 9.25 9.05 10.74
C GLU A 111 7.93 8.28 10.58
N ALA A 112 7.90 7.02 10.97
CA ALA A 112 6.71 6.18 10.90
C ALA A 112 5.69 6.42 12.04
N ASP A 113 6.02 7.24 13.04
CA ASP A 113 5.13 7.51 14.19
C ASP A 113 3.88 8.29 13.81
N VAL A 114 3.85 8.88 12.62
CA VAL A 114 2.65 9.51 12.05
C VAL A 114 1.57 8.51 11.66
N LEU A 115 1.91 7.21 11.59
CA LEU A 115 0.95 6.17 11.28
C LEU A 115 0.08 5.85 12.51
N TRP A 116 -1.16 5.52 12.26
CA TRP A 116 -2.11 5.05 13.27
C TRP A 116 -1.68 3.70 13.87
N PRO A 117 -2.08 3.39 15.11
CA PRO A 117 -1.88 2.08 15.70
C PRO A 117 -2.61 1.00 14.88
N ARG A 118 -1.92 -0.10 14.56
CA ARG A 118 -2.56 -1.23 13.87
C ARG A 118 -3.35 -2.10 14.85
N VAL A 119 -4.57 -2.45 14.47
CA VAL A 119 -5.43 -3.39 15.23
C VAL A 119 -5.77 -4.59 14.32
N PRO A 120 -5.42 -5.82 14.75
CA PRO A 120 -4.60 -6.19 15.92
C PRO A 120 -3.15 -5.71 15.76
N PRO A 121 -2.39 -5.53 16.85
CA PRO A 121 -0.99 -5.13 16.76
C PRO A 121 -0.16 -6.19 16.00
N ILE A 122 0.95 -5.77 15.40
CA ILE A 122 1.86 -6.71 14.76
C ILE A 122 2.46 -7.66 15.82
N ARG A 123 2.73 -8.89 15.38
CA ARG A 123 3.47 -9.84 16.21
C ARG A 123 4.96 -9.55 16.11
N VAL A 124 5.52 -8.88 17.11
CA VAL A 124 6.95 -8.61 17.18
C VAL A 124 7.67 -9.81 17.83
N ARG A 125 8.76 -10.25 17.22
CA ARG A 125 9.69 -11.22 17.84
C ARG A 125 10.70 -10.43 18.68
N LYS A 126 10.72 -10.63 20.00
CA LYS A 126 11.60 -9.89 20.93
C LYS A 126 13.10 -9.95 20.56
N SER A 127 13.53 -10.99 19.87
CA SER A 127 14.92 -11.24 19.50
C SER A 127 15.30 -10.81 18.08
N VAL A 128 14.35 -10.29 17.32
CA VAL A 128 14.58 -9.87 15.92
C VAL A 128 14.26 -8.39 15.83
N PRO A 129 15.23 -7.54 15.47
CA PRO A 129 14.96 -6.12 15.23
C PRO A 129 14.04 -5.94 14.02
N ASP A 130 13.43 -4.78 13.93
CA ASP A 130 12.65 -4.35 12.77
C ASP A 130 12.97 -2.90 12.42
N PHE A 131 12.68 -2.53 11.18
CA PHE A 131 12.85 -1.18 10.69
C PHE A 131 11.83 -0.86 9.60
N TRP A 132 11.67 0.42 9.29
CA TRP A 132 10.78 0.88 8.25
C TRP A 132 11.54 1.22 6.98
N VAL A 133 10.97 0.83 5.84
CA VAL A 133 11.51 1.13 4.51
C VAL A 133 10.41 1.70 3.62
N GLU A 134 10.71 2.79 2.93
CA GLU A 134 9.89 3.32 1.86
C GLU A 134 10.27 2.65 0.54
N ILE A 135 9.28 2.16 -0.17
CA ILE A 135 9.45 1.50 -1.47
C ILE A 135 8.48 2.12 -2.48
N LYS A 136 9.01 2.68 -3.57
CA LYS A 136 8.19 3.20 -4.68
C LYS A 136 8.32 2.29 -5.89
N ILE A 137 7.18 1.84 -6.38
CA ILE A 137 7.07 0.96 -7.55
C ILE A 137 6.08 1.51 -8.57
N SER A 138 6.35 1.27 -9.85
CA SER A 138 5.45 1.62 -10.97
C SER A 138 4.63 0.43 -11.49
N GLU A 139 4.62 -0.66 -10.75
CA GLU A 139 3.91 -1.91 -11.02
C GLU A 139 2.81 -2.14 -9.98
N GLY A 140 2.19 -3.31 -10.00
CA GLY A 140 1.14 -3.66 -9.06
C GLY A 140 0.80 -5.15 -9.14
N LYS A 141 1.82 -6.01 -9.19
CA LYS A 141 1.63 -7.47 -9.18
C LYS A 141 1.17 -7.94 -7.80
N ASN A 142 0.53 -9.09 -7.78
CA ASN A 142 0.00 -9.69 -6.55
C ASN A 142 1.09 -9.75 -5.45
N ARG A 143 0.80 -9.12 -4.30
CA ARG A 143 1.65 -9.08 -3.11
C ARG A 143 3.11 -8.70 -3.40
N GLN A 144 3.33 -7.86 -4.41
CA GLN A 144 4.65 -7.59 -4.96
C GLN A 144 5.64 -7.08 -3.90
N VAL A 145 5.30 -6.02 -3.16
CA VAL A 145 6.21 -5.44 -2.15
C VAL A 145 6.57 -6.47 -1.07
N ARG A 146 5.59 -7.23 -0.57
CA ARG A 146 5.85 -8.29 0.43
C ARG A 146 6.77 -9.38 -0.10
N ARG A 147 6.60 -9.76 -1.37
CA ARG A 147 7.46 -10.76 -2.03
C ARG A 147 8.87 -10.23 -2.26
N MET A 148 9.00 -8.97 -2.68
CA MET A 148 10.28 -8.30 -2.87
C MET A 148 11.08 -8.24 -1.57
N THR A 149 10.47 -7.73 -0.49
CA THR A 149 11.15 -7.61 0.81
C THR A 149 11.53 -8.97 1.38
N ALA A 150 10.65 -9.95 1.31
CA ALA A 150 10.95 -11.32 1.76
C ALA A 150 12.12 -11.94 0.96
N LYS A 151 12.15 -11.75 -0.37
CA LYS A 151 13.23 -12.25 -1.24
C LYS A 151 14.57 -11.58 -0.94
N ALA A 152 14.56 -10.31 -0.54
CA ALA A 152 15.75 -9.60 -0.09
C ALA A 152 16.19 -9.96 1.35
N GLY A 153 15.43 -10.82 2.04
CA GLY A 153 15.74 -11.25 3.41
C GLY A 153 15.17 -10.33 4.50
N PHE A 154 14.13 -9.53 4.15
CA PHE A 154 13.41 -8.62 5.04
C PHE A 154 11.92 -8.98 5.08
N PRO A 155 11.47 -9.99 5.85
CA PRO A 155 10.06 -10.35 5.96
C PRO A 155 9.19 -9.16 6.39
N CYS A 156 8.10 -8.92 5.66
CA CYS A 156 7.23 -7.77 5.89
C CYS A 156 6.22 -8.05 7.01
N LEU A 157 6.26 -7.24 8.07
CA LEU A 157 5.38 -7.29 9.23
C LEU A 157 4.11 -6.44 9.01
N ARG A 158 4.29 -5.22 8.47
CA ARG A 158 3.22 -4.26 8.20
C ARG A 158 3.47 -3.58 6.85
N LEU A 159 2.40 -3.35 6.09
CA LEU A 159 2.49 -2.68 4.80
C LEU A 159 1.40 -1.62 4.67
N VAL A 160 1.81 -0.38 4.48
CA VAL A 160 0.92 0.77 4.31
C VAL A 160 1.20 1.44 2.96
N ARG A 161 0.20 1.56 2.10
CA ARG A 161 0.32 2.38 0.90
C ARG A 161 0.05 3.83 1.25
N VAL A 162 1.07 4.66 1.24
CA VAL A 162 0.99 6.06 1.68
C VAL A 162 0.71 7.03 0.53
N ALA A 163 1.06 6.66 -0.72
CA ALA A 163 0.79 7.53 -1.86
C ALA A 163 0.52 6.76 -3.16
N ILE A 164 -0.22 7.39 -4.07
CA ILE A 164 -0.38 7.01 -5.48
C ILE A 164 -0.22 8.29 -6.31
N GLY A 165 0.83 8.36 -7.13
CA GLY A 165 1.20 9.57 -7.85
C GLY A 165 1.36 10.75 -6.91
N ARG A 166 0.60 11.82 -7.14
CA ARG A 166 0.60 13.03 -6.31
C ARG A 166 -0.34 13.00 -5.12
N LEU A 167 -1.18 11.97 -5.01
CA LEU A 167 -2.06 11.80 -3.85
C LEU A 167 -1.28 11.16 -2.72
N ASN A 168 -1.07 11.90 -1.65
CA ASN A 168 -0.38 11.44 -0.45
C ASN A 168 -1.37 11.45 0.73
N LEU A 169 -1.40 10.36 1.48
CA LEU A 169 -2.33 10.16 2.59
C LEU A 169 -2.14 11.20 3.72
N PHE A 170 -0.90 11.59 3.95
CA PHE A 170 -0.57 12.54 5.02
C PHE A 170 -1.00 13.99 4.71
N ASP A 171 -1.08 14.36 3.42
CA ASP A 171 -1.54 15.68 2.99
C ASP A 171 -3.08 15.81 3.07
N LEU A 172 -3.79 14.68 3.20
CA LEU A 172 -5.24 14.62 3.12
C LEU A 172 -5.94 14.68 4.49
N ASN A 173 -5.19 14.60 5.58
CA ASN A 173 -5.71 14.59 6.95
C ASN A 173 -6.83 13.54 7.16
N LEU A 174 -6.69 12.38 6.54
CA LEU A 174 -7.72 11.35 6.48
C LEU A 174 -7.48 10.30 7.56
N GLU A 175 -8.33 10.25 8.56
CA GLU A 175 -8.25 9.24 9.60
C GLU A 175 -8.50 7.82 9.08
N LEU A 176 -8.10 6.83 9.84
CA LEU A 176 -8.29 5.43 9.50
C LEU A 176 -9.77 5.09 9.30
N GLY A 177 -10.10 4.48 8.17
CA GLY A 177 -11.47 4.13 7.79
C GLY A 177 -12.27 5.28 7.20
N GLN A 178 -11.78 6.52 7.24
CA GLN A 178 -12.44 7.66 6.59
C GLN A 178 -12.15 7.71 5.08
N TRP A 179 -13.06 8.32 4.37
CA TRP A 179 -12.94 8.59 2.94
C TRP A 179 -13.38 10.02 2.59
N GLN A 180 -12.84 10.52 1.48
CA GLN A 180 -13.25 11.79 0.89
C GLN A 180 -13.11 11.76 -0.64
N PHE A 181 -13.69 12.74 -1.32
CA PHE A 181 -13.39 12.93 -2.73
C PHE A 181 -11.96 13.46 -2.92
N ALA A 182 -11.28 12.96 -3.94
CA ALA A 182 -9.92 13.38 -4.24
C ALA A 182 -9.88 14.87 -4.65
N PRO A 183 -8.93 15.65 -4.13
CA PRO A 183 -8.77 17.05 -4.52
C PRO A 183 -8.26 17.18 -5.98
N HIS A 184 -7.56 16.20 -6.47
CA HIS A 184 -7.04 16.10 -7.84
C HIS A 184 -6.83 14.64 -8.24
N ARG A 185 -6.49 14.38 -9.51
CA ARG A 185 -6.11 13.04 -9.97
C ARG A 185 -4.68 12.71 -9.56
N PRO A 186 -4.34 11.40 -9.38
CA PRO A 186 -3.03 10.95 -8.98
C PRO A 186 -1.92 11.23 -10.00
#